data_e32f4a92004ac120bcfd6555df763de6
#
_entry.id   e32f4a92004ac120bcfd6555df763de6
#
_cell.length_a   1.000
_cell.length_b   1.000
_cell.length_c   1.000
_cell.angle_alpha   90.00
_cell.angle_beta   90.00
_cell.angle_gamma   90.00
#
_symmetry.space_group_name_H-M   'P 1'
#
loop_
_entity.id
_entity.type
_entity.pdbx_description
1 polymer ?
#
loop_
_entity_poly.entity_id
_entity_poly.type
_entity_poly.pdbx_seq_one_letter_code
_entity_poly.pdbx_strand_id
1 'polypeptide(L)'
;MVVDDSTVARAVLSRMIETDPQFKVVADAATAEDAIEQLKTVDCDIVLLDLEMPGAGGLEKLPEILETSRGAQVLVCSSLAEEGAEATVRALAMGASDTLPKPGTGRFGGTFTEVLLGKLRALAKSGAVPKHLARTFAPPPPVVEAGLRSDRGGEIDVLLIGASTGGIHALAAFFEALPPKIGVPICVTQHLPGAFMPVFARQLTRFANRPCHVAEQGHPLLADRIYIAPGDGHLEVRATKQGLMASINKDKQPTGCMPSVDPMFASAAEACGERACGVVLTGMGRDGTIGGQKLVACGSAIFAQDEASSAVWGMPRSIFEHGLACRLGTPGELARHVAKRVGGHG
;
A
#
# COMPACT_ATOMS: atom_id res chain seq x y z
N MET A 1 -9.31 20.01 1.11
CA MET A 1 -8.82 21.04 0.16
C MET A 1 -8.60 20.39 -1.20
N VAL A 2 -8.86 21.10 -2.31
CA VAL A 2 -8.60 20.63 -3.70
C VAL A 2 -7.56 21.54 -4.33
N VAL A 3 -6.46 20.97 -4.85
CA VAL A 3 -5.33 21.70 -5.45
C VAL A 3 -5.07 21.15 -6.85
N ASP A 4 -5.39 21.95 -7.87
CA ASP A 4 -5.25 21.59 -9.30
C ASP A 4 -5.23 22.90 -10.10
N ASP A 5 -4.40 23.05 -11.12
CA ASP A 5 -4.30 24.31 -11.90
C ASP A 5 -5.51 24.56 -12.81
N SER A 6 -6.20 23.48 -13.20
CA SER A 6 -7.42 23.54 -14.02
C SER A 6 -8.64 23.95 -13.19
N THR A 7 -9.19 25.13 -13.46
CA THR A 7 -10.46 25.60 -12.85
C THR A 7 -11.60 24.60 -13.07
N VAL A 8 -11.64 23.94 -14.24
CA VAL A 8 -12.67 22.95 -14.55
C VAL A 8 -12.47 21.69 -13.70
N ALA A 9 -11.22 21.20 -13.55
CA ALA A 9 -10.93 20.05 -12.73
C ALA A 9 -11.28 20.32 -11.27
N ARG A 10 -10.88 21.47 -10.70
CA ARG A 10 -11.24 21.86 -9.33
C ARG A 10 -12.75 21.85 -9.12
N ALA A 11 -13.52 22.49 -10.03
CA ALA A 11 -14.97 22.54 -9.92
C ALA A 11 -15.63 21.16 -10.01
N VAL A 12 -15.15 20.29 -10.91
CA VAL A 12 -15.67 18.92 -11.07
C VAL A 12 -15.34 18.05 -9.87
N LEU A 13 -14.10 18.07 -9.39
CA LEU A 13 -13.66 17.31 -8.22
C LEU A 13 -14.42 17.76 -6.97
N SER A 14 -14.54 19.06 -6.74
CA SER A 14 -15.32 19.61 -5.61
C SER A 14 -16.76 19.12 -5.64
N ARG A 15 -17.42 19.22 -6.81
CA ARG A 15 -18.80 18.73 -6.96
C ARG A 15 -18.92 17.22 -6.70
N MET A 16 -17.95 16.42 -7.16
CA MET A 16 -17.92 14.98 -6.90
C MET A 16 -17.76 14.67 -5.41
N ILE A 17 -16.84 15.36 -4.75
CA ILE A 17 -16.60 15.17 -3.30
C ILE A 17 -17.87 15.50 -2.51
N GLU A 18 -18.55 16.58 -2.84
CA GLU A 18 -19.75 17.04 -2.14
C GLU A 18 -21.02 16.26 -2.47
N THR A 19 -20.95 15.26 -3.38
CA THR A 19 -22.05 14.29 -3.53
C THR A 19 -22.18 13.38 -2.30
N ASP A 20 -21.13 13.23 -1.51
CA ASP A 20 -21.16 12.54 -0.24
C ASP A 20 -21.32 13.56 0.91
N PRO A 21 -22.42 13.54 1.67
CA PRO A 21 -22.67 14.51 2.74
C PRO A 21 -21.64 14.45 3.90
N GLN A 22 -20.79 13.45 3.94
CA GLN A 22 -19.71 13.34 4.92
C GLN A 22 -18.53 14.27 4.59
N PHE A 23 -18.45 14.78 3.36
CA PHE A 23 -17.36 15.62 2.90
C PHE A 23 -17.80 17.03 2.53
N LYS A 24 -16.94 17.99 2.82
CA LYS A 24 -17.07 19.39 2.42
C LYS A 24 -15.73 19.87 1.89
N VAL A 25 -15.74 20.55 0.76
CA VAL A 25 -14.56 21.25 0.26
C VAL A 25 -14.43 22.57 1.01
N VAL A 26 -13.42 22.70 1.87
CA VAL A 26 -13.21 23.89 2.72
C VAL A 26 -12.35 24.95 2.04
N ALA A 27 -11.58 24.55 1.02
CA ALA A 27 -10.74 25.45 0.24
C ALA A 27 -10.35 24.81 -1.09
N ASP A 28 -10.01 25.65 -2.08
CA ASP A 28 -9.39 25.22 -3.32
C ASP A 28 -8.24 26.18 -3.71
N ALA A 29 -7.24 25.67 -4.40
CA ALA A 29 -6.07 26.42 -4.82
C ALA A 29 -5.67 26.05 -6.26
N ALA A 30 -5.17 27.04 -7.00
CA ALA A 30 -4.72 26.85 -8.38
C ALA A 30 -3.21 26.53 -8.47
N THR A 31 -2.46 26.75 -7.40
CA THR A 31 -1.03 26.48 -7.30
C THR A 31 -0.69 25.85 -5.95
N ALA A 32 0.45 25.21 -5.88
CA ALA A 32 0.95 24.63 -4.63
C ALA A 32 1.29 25.71 -3.60
N GLU A 33 1.79 26.88 -4.04
CA GLU A 33 2.12 28.01 -3.19
C GLU A 33 0.85 28.60 -2.54
N ASP A 34 -0.22 28.76 -3.32
CA ASP A 34 -1.52 29.23 -2.81
C ASP A 34 -2.11 28.23 -1.82
N ALA A 35 -2.00 26.93 -2.10
CA ALA A 35 -2.41 25.87 -1.17
C ALA A 35 -1.67 25.97 0.16
N ILE A 36 -0.35 26.16 0.16
CA ILE A 36 0.47 26.30 1.36
C ILE A 36 0.03 27.54 2.16
N GLU A 37 -0.20 28.67 1.51
CA GLU A 37 -0.64 29.89 2.20
C GLU A 37 -2.03 29.70 2.85
N GLN A 38 -2.97 29.07 2.14
CA GLN A 38 -4.28 28.77 2.71
C GLN A 38 -4.22 27.76 3.87
N LEU A 39 -3.34 26.74 3.81
CA LEU A 39 -3.17 25.75 4.87
C LEU A 39 -2.66 26.34 6.18
N LYS A 40 -2.08 27.54 6.21
CA LYS A 40 -1.71 28.22 7.44
C LYS A 40 -2.92 28.63 8.29
N THR A 41 -4.07 28.86 7.64
CA THR A 41 -5.29 29.38 8.26
C THR A 41 -6.49 28.46 8.15
N VAL A 42 -6.48 27.54 7.17
CA VAL A 42 -7.57 26.59 6.93
C VAL A 42 -7.17 25.21 7.41
N ASP A 43 -7.92 24.67 8.37
CA ASP A 43 -7.77 23.27 8.76
C ASP A 43 -8.54 22.37 7.80
N CYS A 44 -7.89 21.30 7.33
CA CYS A 44 -8.52 20.27 6.50
C CYS A 44 -7.96 18.89 6.84
N ASP A 45 -8.79 17.86 6.66
CA ASP A 45 -8.40 16.47 6.95
C ASP A 45 -7.67 15.84 5.76
N ILE A 46 -7.99 16.29 4.53
CA ILE A 46 -7.45 15.72 3.30
C ILE A 46 -7.12 16.85 2.32
N VAL A 47 -5.94 16.75 1.72
CA VAL A 47 -5.52 17.55 0.55
C VAL A 47 -5.52 16.65 -0.68
N LEU A 48 -6.35 16.96 -1.66
CA LEU A 48 -6.32 16.36 -2.99
C LEU A 48 -5.38 17.22 -3.85
N LEU A 49 -4.22 16.67 -4.23
CA LEU A 49 -3.13 17.42 -4.84
C LEU A 49 -2.82 16.92 -6.25
N ASP A 50 -2.92 17.79 -7.21
CA ASP A 50 -2.32 17.56 -8.53
C ASP A 50 -0.81 17.72 -8.47
N LEU A 51 -0.08 16.78 -9.08
CA LEU A 51 1.38 16.86 -9.18
C LEU A 51 1.83 17.67 -10.40
N GLU A 52 1.00 17.71 -11.45
CA GLU A 52 1.32 18.28 -12.75
C GLU A 52 0.75 19.71 -12.87
N MET A 53 1.32 20.65 -12.12
CA MET A 53 0.92 22.05 -12.12
C MET A 53 2.07 22.96 -12.56
N PRO A 54 1.79 24.13 -13.19
CA PRO A 54 2.81 25.14 -13.49
C PRO A 54 3.54 25.64 -12.24
N GLY A 55 4.74 26.18 -12.42
CA GLY A 55 5.57 26.72 -11.34
C GLY A 55 6.44 25.63 -10.68
N ALA A 56 6.55 25.64 -9.37
CA ALA A 56 7.31 24.63 -8.64
C ALA A 56 6.62 23.24 -8.65
N GLY A 57 5.34 23.18 -9.06
CA GLY A 57 4.57 21.95 -9.15
C GLY A 57 4.23 21.31 -7.81
N GLY A 58 3.24 20.39 -7.84
CA GLY A 58 2.77 19.73 -6.64
C GLY A 58 3.84 18.82 -6.00
N LEU A 59 4.70 18.19 -6.81
CA LEU A 59 5.72 17.27 -6.30
C LEU A 59 6.82 18.00 -5.51
N GLU A 60 7.34 19.11 -6.01
CA GLU A 60 8.42 19.87 -5.33
C GLU A 60 7.93 20.49 -4.03
N LYS A 61 6.67 20.91 -4.00
CA LYS A 61 6.04 21.55 -2.84
C LYS A 61 5.38 20.57 -1.86
N LEU A 62 5.32 19.29 -2.20
CA LEU A 62 4.71 18.28 -1.33
C LEU A 62 5.29 18.24 0.10
N PRO A 63 6.62 18.33 0.35
CA PRO A 63 7.13 18.36 1.72
C PRO A 63 6.58 19.53 2.53
N GLU A 64 6.51 20.73 1.93
CA GLU A 64 6.00 21.93 2.57
C GLU A 64 4.49 21.84 2.84
N ILE A 65 3.72 21.25 1.91
CA ILE A 65 2.28 20.93 2.09
C ILE A 65 2.10 19.96 3.26
N LEU A 66 2.87 18.86 3.32
CA LEU A 66 2.81 17.89 4.41
C LEU A 66 3.12 18.49 5.77
N GLU A 67 4.09 19.39 5.85
CA GLU A 67 4.46 20.10 7.06
C GLU A 67 3.37 21.08 7.50
N THR A 68 2.88 21.92 6.55
CA THR A 68 1.93 23.00 6.83
C THR A 68 0.52 22.47 7.11
N SER A 69 0.14 21.35 6.54
CA SER A 69 -1.20 20.76 6.65
C SER A 69 -1.49 20.12 8.04
N ARG A 70 -0.53 20.16 8.96
CA ARG A 70 -0.69 19.70 10.35
C ARG A 70 -1.23 18.29 10.51
N GLY A 71 -0.91 17.42 9.57
CA GLY A 71 -1.29 16.01 9.60
C GLY A 71 -2.46 15.62 8.69
N ALA A 72 -2.93 16.53 7.83
CA ALA A 72 -3.86 16.16 6.76
C ALA A 72 -3.28 15.04 5.88
N GLN A 73 -4.15 14.15 5.41
CA GLN A 73 -3.76 13.11 4.47
C GLN A 73 -3.65 13.72 3.06
N VAL A 74 -2.56 13.44 2.36
CA VAL A 74 -2.40 13.92 0.98
C VAL A 74 -2.72 12.81 0.00
N LEU A 75 -3.80 12.99 -0.79
CA LEU A 75 -4.16 12.14 -1.91
C LEU A 75 -3.68 12.79 -3.19
N VAL A 76 -2.71 12.20 -3.88
CA VAL A 76 -2.19 12.76 -5.11
C VAL A 76 -3.01 12.34 -6.32
N CYS A 77 -3.31 13.30 -7.19
CA CYS A 77 -3.89 13.07 -8.51
C CYS A 77 -2.80 13.22 -9.57
N SER A 78 -2.68 12.25 -10.49
CA SER A 78 -1.67 12.32 -11.54
C SER A 78 -2.11 11.61 -12.80
N SER A 79 -1.47 11.96 -13.93
CA SER A 79 -1.66 11.23 -15.17
C SER A 79 -1.03 9.83 -15.10
N LEU A 80 -1.49 8.94 -16.00
CA LEU A 80 -0.89 7.61 -16.18
C LEU A 80 0.30 7.63 -17.16
N ALA A 81 0.71 8.80 -17.64
CA ALA A 81 1.91 8.94 -18.45
C ALA A 81 3.17 8.56 -17.63
N GLU A 82 4.25 8.21 -18.30
CA GLU A 82 5.48 7.73 -17.65
C GLU A 82 6.05 8.78 -16.68
N GLU A 83 6.07 10.06 -17.07
CA GLU A 83 6.50 11.17 -16.20
C GLU A 83 5.59 11.32 -14.98
N GLY A 84 4.27 11.24 -15.16
CA GLY A 84 3.30 11.26 -14.06
C GLY A 84 3.42 10.06 -13.13
N ALA A 85 3.77 8.88 -13.67
CA ALA A 85 4.03 7.70 -12.88
C ALA A 85 5.26 7.87 -11.97
N GLU A 86 6.35 8.47 -12.49
CA GLU A 86 7.55 8.75 -11.70
C GLU A 86 7.28 9.77 -10.60
N ALA A 87 6.60 10.86 -10.93
CA ALA A 87 6.20 11.88 -9.97
C ALA A 87 5.32 11.30 -8.85
N THR A 88 4.34 10.46 -9.21
CA THR A 88 3.43 9.81 -8.27
C THR A 88 4.17 8.89 -7.29
N VAL A 89 5.01 7.99 -7.79
CA VAL A 89 5.73 7.04 -6.93
C VAL A 89 6.72 7.80 -6.02
N ARG A 90 7.33 8.89 -6.49
CA ARG A 90 8.14 9.80 -5.66
C ARG A 90 7.29 10.50 -4.60
N ALA A 91 6.13 11.03 -4.96
CA ALA A 91 5.22 11.67 -4.00
C ALA A 91 4.79 10.71 -2.88
N LEU A 92 4.43 9.47 -3.24
CA LEU A 92 4.12 8.43 -2.27
C LEU A 92 5.31 8.12 -1.34
N ALA A 93 6.54 8.10 -1.86
CA ALA A 93 7.74 7.91 -1.04
C ALA A 93 8.05 9.11 -0.13
N MET A 94 7.63 10.32 -0.51
CA MET A 94 7.83 11.55 0.26
C MET A 94 6.78 11.77 1.34
N GLY A 95 5.68 11.01 1.35
CA GLY A 95 4.68 11.10 2.40
C GLY A 95 3.24 11.24 1.93
N ALA A 96 2.97 11.27 0.63
CA ALA A 96 1.60 11.19 0.15
C ALA A 96 0.96 9.86 0.59
N SER A 97 -0.28 9.93 1.03
CA SER A 97 -0.99 8.79 1.64
C SER A 97 -1.47 7.79 0.60
N ASP A 98 -1.90 8.27 -0.57
CA ASP A 98 -2.37 7.43 -1.67
C ASP A 98 -2.36 8.21 -2.99
N THR A 99 -2.67 7.50 -4.08
CA THR A 99 -2.78 8.09 -5.43
C THR A 99 -4.14 7.82 -6.05
N LEU A 100 -4.60 8.76 -6.87
CA LEU A 100 -5.78 8.65 -7.71
C LEU A 100 -5.39 8.96 -9.15
N PRO A 101 -5.32 7.97 -10.06
CA PRO A 101 -5.04 8.23 -11.46
C PRO A 101 -6.13 9.12 -12.09
N LYS A 102 -5.74 10.21 -12.74
CA LYS A 102 -6.66 11.04 -13.49
C LYS A 102 -7.28 10.23 -14.65
N PRO A 103 -8.58 10.35 -14.89
CA PRO A 103 -9.19 9.69 -16.02
C PRO A 103 -8.64 10.29 -17.33
N GLY A 104 -8.22 9.43 -18.28
CA GLY A 104 -7.77 9.88 -19.59
C GLY A 104 -8.86 10.70 -20.30
N THR A 105 -8.45 11.75 -21.03
CA THR A 105 -9.29 12.62 -21.88
C THR A 105 -10.71 12.89 -21.36
N GLY A 106 -10.82 13.61 -20.23
CA GLY A 106 -12.04 14.35 -19.88
C GLY A 106 -13.26 13.55 -19.42
N ARG A 107 -13.18 12.26 -19.17
CA ARG A 107 -14.30 11.45 -18.69
C ARG A 107 -14.25 11.21 -17.18
N PHE A 108 -14.56 12.22 -16.41
CA PHE A 108 -14.94 12.05 -15.02
C PHE A 108 -16.30 11.31 -14.96
N GLY A 109 -16.30 9.98 -14.91
CA GLY A 109 -17.50 9.14 -14.87
C GLY A 109 -17.83 8.63 -13.45
N GLY A 110 -18.97 7.95 -13.30
CA GLY A 110 -19.44 7.44 -12.01
C GLY A 110 -18.42 6.53 -11.30
N THR A 111 -17.72 5.67 -12.04
CA THR A 111 -16.68 4.78 -11.48
C THR A 111 -15.51 5.57 -10.86
N PHE A 112 -15.10 6.68 -11.48
CA PHE A 112 -14.05 7.55 -10.91
C PHE A 112 -14.52 8.18 -9.60
N THR A 113 -15.76 8.68 -9.57
CA THR A 113 -16.36 9.24 -8.35
C THR A 113 -16.41 8.22 -7.21
N GLU A 114 -16.82 6.99 -7.50
CA GLU A 114 -16.85 5.91 -6.50
C GLU A 114 -15.46 5.61 -5.93
N VAL A 115 -14.44 5.54 -6.78
CA VAL A 115 -13.04 5.31 -6.36
C VAL A 115 -12.54 6.49 -5.54
N LEU A 116 -12.76 7.73 -5.98
CA LEU A 116 -12.40 8.95 -5.24
C LEU A 116 -13.03 8.94 -3.84
N LEU A 117 -14.35 8.81 -3.75
CA LEU A 117 -15.06 8.82 -2.47
C LEU A 117 -14.64 7.65 -1.57
N GLY A 118 -14.40 6.48 -2.15
CA GLY A 118 -13.87 5.33 -1.43
C GLY A 118 -12.52 5.64 -0.75
N LYS A 119 -11.59 6.24 -1.50
CA LYS A 119 -10.28 6.66 -0.97
C LYS A 119 -10.41 7.75 0.10
N LEU A 120 -11.23 8.77 -0.14
CA LEU A 120 -11.47 9.84 0.84
C LEU A 120 -12.04 9.29 2.16
N ARG A 121 -13.03 8.38 2.10
CA ARG A 121 -13.59 7.73 3.30
C ARG A 121 -12.55 6.91 4.06
N ALA A 122 -11.65 6.23 3.35
CA ALA A 122 -10.59 5.44 3.96
C ALA A 122 -9.56 6.34 4.66
N LEU A 123 -9.15 7.43 4.01
CA LEU A 123 -8.20 8.40 4.56
C LEU A 123 -8.78 9.18 5.75
N ALA A 124 -10.06 9.59 5.69
CA ALA A 124 -10.72 10.29 6.78
C ALA A 124 -10.79 9.46 8.08
N LYS A 125 -10.99 8.14 7.96
CA LYS A 125 -11.01 7.24 9.13
C LYS A 125 -9.65 7.07 9.79
N SER A 126 -8.57 7.20 9.03
CA SER A 126 -7.20 7.06 9.55
C SER A 126 -6.67 8.34 10.23
N GLY A 127 -7.25 9.50 9.91
CA GLY A 127 -6.86 10.81 10.46
C GLY A 127 -7.30 11.09 11.90
N ALA A 128 -8.03 10.19 12.53
CA ALA A 128 -8.62 10.41 13.87
C ALA A 128 -7.61 10.40 15.06
N VAL A 129 -6.32 10.15 14.82
CA VAL A 129 -5.27 10.25 15.85
C VAL A 129 -4.31 11.38 15.46
N PRO A 130 -4.26 12.50 16.23
CA PRO A 130 -3.32 13.58 15.97
C PRO A 130 -1.88 13.09 16.09
N LYS A 131 -1.14 13.05 14.99
CA LYS A 131 0.26 12.56 14.94
C LYS A 131 1.24 13.35 15.83
N HIS A 132 0.89 14.54 16.31
CA HIS A 132 1.72 15.33 17.23
C HIS A 132 1.72 14.82 18.69
N LEU A 133 0.83 13.90 19.05
CA LEU A 133 0.82 13.26 20.37
C LEU A 133 1.61 11.94 20.42
N ALA A 134 2.10 11.43 19.29
CA ALA A 134 2.88 10.19 19.20
C ALA A 134 4.33 10.31 19.75
N ARG A 135 4.73 11.46 20.31
CA ARG A 135 6.07 11.67 20.92
C ARG A 135 6.11 11.55 22.46
N THR A 136 5.01 11.22 23.09
CA THR A 136 5.04 10.79 24.49
C THR A 136 4.87 9.28 24.54
N PHE A 137 5.96 8.59 24.81
CA PHE A 137 6.02 7.14 25.01
C PHE A 137 5.10 6.72 26.18
N ALA A 138 3.81 6.57 25.92
CA ALA A 138 3.00 5.64 26.68
C ALA A 138 3.25 4.25 26.07
N PRO A 139 3.52 3.21 26.86
CA PRO A 139 3.55 1.85 26.30
C PRO A 139 2.22 1.61 25.58
N PRO A 140 2.25 1.00 24.37
CA PRO A 140 1.03 0.68 23.67
C PRO A 140 0.12 -0.09 24.65
N PRO A 141 -1.20 0.16 24.62
CA PRO A 141 -2.13 -0.65 25.41
C PRO A 141 -1.88 -2.12 25.05
N PRO A 142 -1.99 -3.03 26.04
CA PRO A 142 -1.72 -4.43 25.80
C PRO A 142 -2.57 -4.86 24.58
N VAL A 143 -1.90 -5.35 23.54
CA VAL A 143 -2.54 -5.94 22.37
C VAL A 143 -3.46 -7.02 22.92
N VAL A 144 -4.77 -6.87 22.70
CA VAL A 144 -5.73 -7.90 23.07
C VAL A 144 -5.38 -9.11 22.22
N GLU A 145 -4.67 -10.08 22.80
CA GLU A 145 -4.26 -11.34 22.15
C GLU A 145 -5.46 -12.25 21.84
N ALA A 146 -6.67 -11.83 22.20
CA ALA A 146 -7.90 -12.52 21.91
C ALA A 146 -8.18 -12.49 20.41
N GLY A 147 -7.76 -13.53 19.70
CA GLY A 147 -8.00 -13.71 18.27
C GLY A 147 -6.76 -14.00 17.44
N LEU A 148 -5.55 -13.88 17.98
CA LEU A 148 -4.33 -14.26 17.26
C LEU A 148 -4.15 -15.78 17.26
N ARG A 149 -3.72 -16.32 16.11
CA ARG A 149 -3.36 -17.74 15.99
C ARG A 149 -1.96 -17.97 16.58
N SER A 150 -1.72 -19.17 17.02
CA SER A 150 -0.38 -19.59 17.39
C SER A 150 0.53 -19.62 16.16
N ASP A 151 1.67 -18.95 16.22
CA ASP A 151 2.74 -19.10 15.23
C ASP A 151 3.50 -20.39 15.54
N ARG A 152 3.38 -21.38 14.67
CA ARG A 152 4.04 -22.68 14.84
C ARG A 152 5.55 -22.63 14.59
N GLY A 153 6.06 -21.49 14.11
CA GLY A 153 7.43 -21.38 13.65
C GLY A 153 7.69 -22.21 12.38
N GLY A 154 8.92 -22.52 12.09
CA GLY A 154 9.36 -23.34 10.95
C GLY A 154 9.96 -22.51 9.82
N GLU A 155 10.66 -23.22 8.93
CA GLU A 155 11.29 -22.64 7.74
C GLU A 155 10.23 -22.16 6.75
N ILE A 156 10.56 -21.13 5.99
CA ILE A 156 9.73 -20.64 4.90
C ILE A 156 10.46 -20.77 3.57
N ASP A 157 9.72 -21.03 2.50
CA ASP A 157 10.22 -21.09 1.12
C ASP A 157 9.98 -19.79 0.36
N VAL A 158 8.99 -19.03 0.80
CA VAL A 158 8.58 -17.78 0.14
C VAL A 158 7.98 -16.81 1.16
N LEU A 159 8.36 -15.53 1.04
CA LEU A 159 7.73 -14.42 1.74
C LEU A 159 6.79 -13.68 0.80
N LEU A 160 5.54 -13.50 1.22
CA LEU A 160 4.46 -12.88 0.46
C LEU A 160 4.01 -11.61 1.18
N ILE A 161 3.99 -10.48 0.49
CA ILE A 161 3.60 -9.20 1.11
C ILE A 161 2.49 -8.55 0.29
N GLY A 162 1.37 -8.26 0.95
CA GLY A 162 0.25 -7.50 0.37
C GLY A 162 0.17 -6.11 0.97
N ALA A 163 -0.02 -5.08 0.14
CA ALA A 163 -0.13 -3.68 0.56
C ALA A 163 -0.99 -2.85 -0.41
N SER A 164 -1.52 -1.71 0.08
CA SER A 164 -2.30 -0.77 -0.72
C SER A 164 -2.04 0.68 -0.27
N THR A 165 -3.05 1.44 0.13
CA THR A 165 -2.95 2.82 0.64
C THR A 165 -1.95 2.92 1.79
N GLY A 166 -0.97 3.80 1.68
CA GLY A 166 0.15 3.89 2.64
C GLY A 166 1.21 2.79 2.50
N GLY A 167 1.01 1.84 1.55
CA GLY A 167 1.83 0.65 1.40
C GLY A 167 3.29 0.92 1.07
N ILE A 168 3.60 1.95 0.29
CA ILE A 168 4.99 2.27 -0.09
C ILE A 168 5.82 2.63 1.15
N HIS A 169 5.27 3.42 2.07
CA HIS A 169 5.94 3.72 3.34
C HIS A 169 6.08 2.49 4.23
N ALA A 170 5.03 1.70 4.34
CA ALA A 170 5.06 0.49 5.14
C ALA A 170 6.07 -0.53 4.60
N LEU A 171 6.16 -0.68 3.26
CA LEU A 171 7.16 -1.52 2.60
C LEU A 171 8.58 -1.00 2.84
N ALA A 172 8.81 0.31 2.74
CA ALA A 172 10.12 0.90 3.03
C ALA A 172 10.55 0.59 4.48
N ALA A 173 9.69 0.84 5.47
CA ALA A 173 9.96 0.54 6.88
C ALA A 173 10.13 -0.97 7.15
N PHE A 174 9.41 -1.82 6.43
CA PHE A 174 9.54 -3.27 6.51
C PHE A 174 10.91 -3.72 5.99
N PHE A 175 11.30 -3.29 4.79
CA PHE A 175 12.56 -3.69 4.17
C PHE A 175 13.78 -3.08 4.84
N GLU A 176 13.70 -1.90 5.43
CA GLU A 176 14.76 -1.31 6.26
C GLU A 176 15.09 -2.19 7.47
N ALA A 177 14.07 -2.81 8.08
CA ALA A 177 14.25 -3.68 9.23
C ALA A 177 14.53 -5.15 8.89
N LEU A 178 14.35 -5.55 7.61
CA LEU A 178 14.59 -6.91 7.13
C LEU A 178 16.07 -7.09 6.77
N PRO A 179 16.77 -8.12 7.27
CA PRO A 179 18.16 -8.40 6.90
C PRO A 179 18.36 -8.45 5.38
N PRO A 180 19.50 -8.00 4.83
CA PRO A 180 19.75 -7.98 3.39
C PRO A 180 19.67 -9.34 2.70
N LYS A 181 19.88 -10.41 3.45
CA LYS A 181 19.74 -11.79 2.99
C LYS A 181 18.82 -12.56 3.93
N ILE A 182 17.81 -13.19 3.36
CA ILE A 182 16.87 -14.05 4.07
C ILE A 182 16.77 -15.45 3.46
N GLY A 183 17.47 -15.71 2.36
CA GLY A 183 17.56 -17.02 1.73
C GLY A 183 16.33 -17.49 0.95
N VAL A 184 15.28 -16.65 0.86
CA VAL A 184 14.04 -16.99 0.16
C VAL A 184 13.60 -15.87 -0.80
N PRO A 185 12.82 -16.16 -1.85
CA PRO A 185 12.20 -15.15 -2.69
C PRO A 185 11.13 -14.37 -1.94
N ILE A 186 10.92 -13.12 -2.37
CA ILE A 186 9.92 -12.21 -1.82
C ILE A 186 8.96 -11.82 -2.93
N CYS A 187 7.67 -12.11 -2.78
CA CYS A 187 6.62 -11.70 -3.69
C CYS A 187 5.82 -10.54 -3.07
N VAL A 188 5.62 -9.46 -3.82
CA VAL A 188 4.92 -8.27 -3.33
C VAL A 188 3.75 -7.94 -4.25
N THR A 189 2.57 -7.78 -3.68
CA THR A 189 1.41 -7.20 -4.36
C THR A 189 1.11 -5.86 -3.71
N GLN A 190 1.38 -4.77 -4.45
CA GLN A 190 0.99 -3.41 -4.12
C GLN A 190 -0.11 -2.97 -5.09
N HIS A 191 -1.23 -2.45 -4.59
CA HIS A 191 -2.30 -1.95 -5.44
C HIS A 191 -1.87 -0.64 -6.13
N LEU A 192 -1.23 -0.78 -7.28
CA LEU A 192 -0.84 0.30 -8.18
C LEU A 192 -1.14 -0.08 -9.63
N PRO A 193 -1.49 0.90 -10.49
CA PRO A 193 -1.64 0.68 -11.93
C PRO A 193 -0.35 0.19 -12.59
N GLY A 194 -0.48 -0.54 -13.70
CA GLY A 194 0.65 -1.11 -14.43
C GLY A 194 1.72 -0.10 -14.85
N ALA A 195 1.30 1.10 -15.26
CA ALA A 195 2.22 2.19 -15.61
C ALA A 195 3.19 2.58 -14.47
N PHE A 196 2.81 2.36 -13.21
CA PHE A 196 3.62 2.72 -12.05
C PHE A 196 4.60 1.61 -11.62
N MET A 197 4.38 0.37 -12.05
CA MET A 197 5.17 -0.78 -11.58
C MET A 197 6.67 -0.72 -11.91
N PRO A 198 7.11 -0.29 -13.11
CA PRO A 198 8.54 -0.16 -13.40
C PRO A 198 9.24 0.87 -12.50
N VAL A 199 8.58 2.00 -12.23
CA VAL A 199 9.11 3.03 -11.33
C VAL A 199 9.15 2.52 -9.89
N PHE A 200 8.07 1.87 -9.45
CA PHE A 200 7.98 1.29 -8.12
C PHE A 200 9.06 0.22 -7.89
N ALA A 201 9.33 -0.65 -8.88
CA ALA A 201 10.42 -1.63 -8.80
C ALA A 201 11.79 -0.98 -8.60
N ARG A 202 12.08 0.12 -9.34
CA ARG A 202 13.33 0.87 -9.16
C ARG A 202 13.43 1.50 -7.76
N GLN A 203 12.36 2.07 -7.23
CA GLN A 203 12.35 2.62 -5.88
C GLN A 203 12.48 1.52 -4.81
N LEU A 204 11.75 0.44 -4.96
CA LEU A 204 11.80 -0.67 -4.00
C LEU A 204 13.18 -1.32 -3.96
N THR A 205 13.88 -1.40 -5.09
CA THR A 205 15.30 -1.83 -5.15
C THR A 205 16.18 -0.99 -4.22
N ARG A 206 15.97 0.34 -4.20
CA ARG A 206 16.76 1.26 -3.34
C ARG A 206 16.43 1.10 -1.86
N PHE A 207 15.14 1.02 -1.50
CA PHE A 207 14.73 0.86 -0.09
C PHE A 207 15.11 -0.50 0.47
N ALA A 208 14.93 -1.55 -0.31
CA ALA A 208 15.16 -2.91 0.15
C ALA A 208 16.63 -3.33 0.06
N ASN A 209 17.48 -2.56 -0.63
CA ASN A 209 18.86 -2.91 -0.95
C ASN A 209 19.00 -4.32 -1.53
N ARG A 210 18.09 -4.69 -2.43
CA ARG A 210 18.07 -5.98 -3.14
C ARG A 210 17.36 -5.86 -4.49
N PRO A 211 17.69 -6.74 -5.48
CA PRO A 211 17.07 -6.68 -6.80
C PRO A 211 15.54 -6.82 -6.70
N CYS A 212 14.83 -5.91 -7.36
CA CYS A 212 13.38 -5.95 -7.49
C CYS A 212 12.99 -5.95 -8.97
N HIS A 213 12.09 -6.87 -9.34
CA HIS A 213 11.61 -7.05 -10.70
C HIS A 213 10.08 -7.02 -10.74
N VAL A 214 9.52 -6.44 -11.80
CA VAL A 214 8.13 -6.71 -12.13
C VAL A 214 8.05 -8.17 -12.59
N ALA A 215 7.18 -8.95 -11.97
CA ALA A 215 7.05 -10.37 -12.29
C ALA A 215 6.48 -10.58 -13.68
N GLU A 216 7.07 -11.52 -14.42
CA GLU A 216 6.63 -11.96 -15.74
C GLU A 216 6.29 -13.45 -15.70
N GLN A 217 5.50 -13.89 -16.68
CA GLN A 217 5.14 -15.31 -16.82
C GLN A 217 6.39 -16.18 -16.92
N GLY A 218 6.51 -17.15 -16.02
CA GLY A 218 7.63 -18.09 -16.02
C GLY A 218 8.95 -17.54 -15.41
N HIS A 219 8.93 -16.39 -14.77
CA HIS A 219 10.09 -15.86 -14.05
C HIS A 219 10.47 -16.80 -12.89
N PRO A 220 11.72 -17.29 -12.80
CA PRO A 220 12.17 -18.06 -11.64
C PRO A 220 12.23 -17.17 -10.40
N LEU A 221 11.64 -17.62 -9.31
CA LEU A 221 11.65 -16.92 -8.03
C LEU A 221 12.93 -17.28 -7.26
N LEU A 222 13.93 -16.44 -7.34
CA LEU A 222 15.25 -16.66 -6.74
C LEU A 222 15.33 -16.05 -5.34
N ALA A 223 16.12 -16.67 -4.47
CA ALA A 223 16.36 -16.20 -3.12
C ALA A 223 16.88 -14.74 -3.09
N ASP A 224 16.45 -13.99 -2.06
CA ASP A 224 16.85 -12.61 -1.80
C ASP A 224 16.49 -11.60 -2.90
N ARG A 225 15.59 -11.96 -3.80
CA ARG A 225 15.03 -11.07 -4.82
C ARG A 225 13.56 -10.77 -4.55
N ILE A 226 13.13 -9.57 -4.95
CA ILE A 226 11.75 -9.13 -4.86
C ILE A 226 11.11 -9.23 -6.24
N TYR A 227 9.92 -9.81 -6.29
CA TYR A 227 9.07 -9.90 -7.46
C TYR A 227 7.75 -9.20 -7.17
N ILE A 228 7.48 -8.09 -7.85
CA ILE A 228 6.23 -7.35 -7.68
C ILE A 228 5.19 -7.78 -8.72
N ALA A 229 3.94 -7.87 -8.32
CA ALA A 229 2.83 -8.16 -9.21
C ALA A 229 2.75 -7.10 -10.32
N PRO A 230 2.53 -7.47 -11.59
CA PRO A 230 2.25 -6.51 -12.65
C PRO A 230 0.91 -5.82 -12.37
N GLY A 231 0.80 -4.52 -12.68
CA GLY A 231 -0.41 -3.76 -12.36
C GLY A 231 -1.64 -4.10 -13.21
N ASP A 232 -1.46 -4.91 -14.26
CA ASP A 232 -2.50 -5.40 -15.17
C ASP A 232 -2.73 -6.91 -15.08
N GLY A 233 -2.24 -7.52 -14.00
CA GLY A 233 -2.38 -8.95 -13.72
C GLY A 233 -2.01 -9.28 -12.28
N HIS A 234 -2.37 -10.48 -11.83
CA HIS A 234 -2.07 -11.02 -10.51
C HIS A 234 -0.82 -11.85 -10.56
N LEU A 235 0.07 -11.69 -9.58
CA LEU A 235 1.20 -12.58 -9.38
C LEU A 235 0.74 -13.84 -8.65
N GLU A 236 1.04 -14.99 -9.20
CA GLU A 236 0.89 -16.31 -8.58
C GLU A 236 2.23 -17.01 -8.43
N VAL A 237 2.33 -17.91 -7.46
CA VAL A 237 3.51 -18.74 -7.19
C VAL A 237 3.21 -20.17 -7.65
N ARG A 238 4.10 -20.76 -8.44
CA ARG A 238 3.99 -22.14 -8.92
C ARG A 238 5.22 -22.95 -8.55
N ALA A 239 5.01 -24.11 -7.98
CA ALA A 239 6.09 -25.06 -7.72
C ALA A 239 6.39 -25.87 -9.02
N THR A 240 7.67 -25.97 -9.35
CA THR A 240 8.16 -26.77 -10.49
C THR A 240 9.31 -27.66 -10.05
N LYS A 241 9.77 -28.57 -10.91
CA LYS A 241 10.97 -29.38 -10.63
C LYS A 241 12.25 -28.56 -10.47
N GLN A 242 12.26 -27.32 -10.96
CA GLN A 242 13.41 -26.41 -10.94
C GLN A 242 13.33 -25.37 -9.80
N GLY A 243 12.27 -25.40 -8.98
CA GLY A 243 12.02 -24.45 -7.91
C GLY A 243 10.72 -23.67 -8.10
N LEU A 244 10.58 -22.57 -7.40
CA LEU A 244 9.41 -21.70 -7.49
C LEU A 244 9.49 -20.79 -8.71
N MET A 245 8.35 -20.59 -9.38
CA MET A 245 8.23 -19.72 -10.55
C MET A 245 7.01 -18.81 -10.42
N ALA A 246 7.11 -17.61 -10.99
CA ALA A 246 6.00 -16.68 -11.13
C ALA A 246 5.05 -17.14 -12.26
N SER A 247 3.76 -17.00 -12.04
CA SER A 247 2.71 -17.10 -13.03
C SER A 247 1.84 -15.86 -12.99
N ILE A 248 1.41 -15.39 -14.14
CA ILE A 248 0.57 -14.19 -14.23
C ILE A 248 -0.86 -14.60 -14.60
N ASN A 249 -1.81 -14.23 -13.76
CA ASN A 249 -3.23 -14.45 -13.95
C ASN A 249 -3.96 -13.12 -14.17
N LYS A 250 -4.90 -13.07 -15.10
CA LYS A 250 -5.71 -11.87 -15.41
C LYS A 250 -7.20 -12.04 -15.07
N ASP A 251 -7.56 -13.09 -14.36
CA ASP A 251 -8.95 -13.36 -13.99
C ASP A 251 -9.45 -12.35 -12.95
N LYS A 252 -10.68 -11.90 -13.12
CA LYS A 252 -11.30 -10.97 -12.16
C LYS A 252 -11.42 -11.60 -10.78
N GLN A 253 -11.00 -10.85 -9.76
CA GLN A 253 -11.11 -11.27 -8.37
C GLN A 253 -12.37 -10.70 -7.70
N PRO A 254 -12.93 -11.38 -6.68
CA PRO A 254 -14.11 -10.91 -5.95
C PRO A 254 -13.94 -9.53 -5.30
N THR A 255 -12.71 -9.15 -4.96
CA THR A 255 -12.37 -7.83 -4.40
C THR A 255 -12.40 -6.72 -5.43
N GLY A 256 -12.38 -7.06 -6.74
CA GLY A 256 -12.24 -6.10 -7.84
C GLY A 256 -10.84 -5.51 -7.98
N CYS A 257 -9.88 -5.89 -7.13
CA CYS A 257 -8.50 -5.40 -7.18
C CYS A 257 -7.72 -6.05 -8.33
N MET A 258 -6.92 -5.27 -9.03
CA MET A 258 -5.92 -5.74 -9.99
C MET A 258 -4.69 -4.82 -9.92
N PRO A 259 -3.54 -5.34 -9.45
CA PRO A 259 -3.31 -6.71 -8.94
C PRO A 259 -4.08 -6.99 -7.65
N SER A 260 -4.23 -8.26 -7.26
CA SER A 260 -4.86 -8.70 -6.02
C SER A 260 -3.90 -9.59 -5.22
N VAL A 261 -3.95 -9.50 -3.89
CA VAL A 261 -3.18 -10.31 -2.93
C VAL A 261 -3.74 -11.73 -2.84
N ASP A 262 -5.05 -11.89 -3.00
CA ASP A 262 -5.72 -13.20 -2.85
C ASP A 262 -5.16 -14.29 -3.78
N PRO A 263 -4.93 -14.08 -5.10
CA PRO A 263 -4.32 -15.10 -5.97
C PRO A 263 -2.88 -15.44 -5.57
N MET A 264 -2.09 -14.45 -5.14
CA MET A 264 -0.72 -14.68 -4.69
C MET A 264 -0.68 -15.58 -3.45
N PHE A 265 -1.51 -15.31 -2.46
CA PHE A 265 -1.60 -16.11 -1.25
C PHE A 265 -2.16 -17.51 -1.54
N ALA A 266 -3.21 -17.60 -2.33
CA ALA A 266 -3.85 -18.86 -2.68
C ALA A 266 -2.89 -19.81 -3.41
N SER A 267 -2.19 -19.31 -4.43
CA SER A 267 -1.24 -20.10 -5.20
C SER A 267 -0.01 -20.51 -4.40
N ALA A 268 0.47 -19.64 -3.50
CA ALA A 268 1.57 -19.97 -2.61
C ALA A 268 1.19 -21.04 -1.57
N ALA A 269 -0.06 -21.05 -1.09
CA ALA A 269 -0.59 -22.11 -0.25
C ALA A 269 -0.52 -23.49 -0.95
N GLU A 270 -0.87 -23.51 -2.23
CA GLU A 270 -0.80 -24.73 -3.06
C GLU A 270 0.66 -25.14 -3.35
N ALA A 271 1.55 -24.17 -3.60
CA ALA A 271 2.92 -24.41 -4.02
C ALA A 271 3.85 -24.79 -2.84
N CYS A 272 3.67 -24.17 -1.67
CA CYS A 272 4.61 -24.25 -0.54
C CYS A 272 3.99 -24.85 0.74
N GLY A 273 2.66 -25.01 0.79
CA GLY A 273 1.97 -25.51 1.98
C GLY A 273 2.26 -24.63 3.20
N GLU A 274 2.64 -25.25 4.32
CA GLU A 274 2.95 -24.55 5.57
C GLU A 274 4.22 -23.67 5.53
N ARG A 275 5.04 -23.82 4.49
CA ARG A 275 6.29 -23.08 4.30
C ARG A 275 6.13 -21.77 3.53
N ALA A 276 4.91 -21.28 3.35
CA ALA A 276 4.66 -19.92 2.92
C ALA A 276 4.50 -18.99 4.14
N CYS A 277 4.89 -17.73 4.00
CA CYS A 277 4.70 -16.72 5.04
C CYS A 277 4.04 -15.49 4.42
N GLY A 278 2.84 -15.13 4.89
CA GLY A 278 2.10 -13.96 4.47
C GLY A 278 2.34 -12.77 5.41
N VAL A 279 2.47 -11.58 4.83
CA VAL A 279 2.45 -10.30 5.56
C VAL A 279 1.43 -9.39 4.88
N VAL A 280 0.51 -8.83 5.65
CA VAL A 280 -0.47 -7.86 5.14
C VAL A 280 -0.22 -6.52 5.81
N LEU A 281 0.21 -5.55 5.02
CA LEU A 281 0.48 -4.18 5.44
C LEU A 281 -0.74 -3.30 5.20
N THR A 282 -0.62 -2.04 5.62
CA THR A 282 -1.67 -1.01 5.45
C THR A 282 -2.31 -1.05 4.07
N GLY A 283 -3.62 -0.85 4.03
CA GLY A 283 -4.38 -0.84 2.79
C GLY A 283 -5.88 -0.81 3.02
N MET A 284 -6.59 -0.25 2.05
CA MET A 284 -8.05 -0.20 2.05
C MET A 284 -8.65 -1.54 1.63
N GLY A 285 -9.82 -1.88 2.17
CA GLY A 285 -10.59 -3.05 1.79
C GLY A 285 -10.20 -4.32 2.55
N ARG A 286 -10.35 -5.47 1.87
CA ARG A 286 -10.20 -6.81 2.48
C ARG A 286 -9.41 -7.79 1.60
N ASP A 287 -8.72 -7.28 0.59
CA ASP A 287 -7.91 -8.13 -0.29
C ASP A 287 -6.81 -8.84 0.51
N GLY A 288 -6.53 -10.08 0.15
CA GLY A 288 -5.66 -10.98 0.91
C GLY A 288 -6.38 -11.84 1.96
N THR A 289 -7.68 -11.59 2.23
CA THR A 289 -8.43 -12.36 3.23
C THR A 289 -8.79 -13.75 2.70
N ILE A 290 -9.28 -13.85 1.46
CA ILE A 290 -9.66 -15.13 0.86
C ILE A 290 -8.43 -16.01 0.62
N GLY A 291 -7.37 -15.44 0.07
CA GLY A 291 -6.09 -16.14 -0.09
C GLY A 291 -5.44 -16.47 1.25
N GLY A 292 -5.58 -15.59 2.24
CA GLY A 292 -5.13 -15.80 3.61
C GLY A 292 -5.79 -16.98 4.29
N GLN A 293 -7.08 -17.21 4.08
CA GLN A 293 -7.77 -18.40 4.56
C GLN A 293 -7.16 -19.68 4.00
N LYS A 294 -6.75 -19.68 2.73
CA LYS A 294 -6.06 -20.83 2.10
C LYS A 294 -4.67 -21.04 2.70
N LEU A 295 -3.87 -19.98 2.89
CA LEU A 295 -2.57 -20.05 3.57
C LEU A 295 -2.70 -20.67 4.95
N VAL A 296 -3.66 -20.17 5.73
CA VAL A 296 -3.93 -20.66 7.08
C VAL A 296 -4.37 -22.13 7.09
N ALA A 297 -5.22 -22.54 6.15
CA ALA A 297 -5.67 -23.92 6.02
C ALA A 297 -4.51 -24.90 5.75
N CYS A 298 -3.46 -24.45 5.07
CA CYS A 298 -2.24 -25.22 4.84
C CYS A 298 -1.21 -25.12 6.00
N GLY A 299 -1.51 -24.42 7.09
CA GLY A 299 -0.61 -24.26 8.24
C GLY A 299 0.35 -23.07 8.18
N SER A 300 0.32 -22.29 7.11
CA SER A 300 1.15 -21.09 6.94
C SER A 300 0.85 -20.02 7.98
N ALA A 301 1.85 -19.20 8.30
CA ALA A 301 1.69 -18.03 9.15
C ALA A 301 1.32 -16.79 8.33
N ILE A 302 0.49 -15.95 8.92
CA ILE A 302 0.18 -14.61 8.42
C ILE A 302 0.42 -13.59 9.52
N PHE A 303 1.14 -12.52 9.19
CA PHE A 303 1.37 -11.37 10.05
C PHE A 303 0.65 -10.16 9.47
N ALA A 304 0.08 -9.31 10.30
CA ALA A 304 -0.64 -8.13 9.85
C ALA A 304 -0.16 -6.87 10.57
N GLN A 305 -0.15 -5.76 9.84
CA GLN A 305 0.20 -4.47 10.43
C GLN A 305 -0.84 -4.06 11.46
N ASP A 306 -0.39 -3.48 12.58
CA ASP A 306 -1.28 -2.96 13.62
C ASP A 306 -2.02 -1.69 13.17
N GLU A 307 -3.07 -1.34 13.90
CA GLU A 307 -3.90 -0.16 13.61
C GLU A 307 -3.11 1.15 13.77
N ALA A 308 -2.31 1.25 14.81
CA ALA A 308 -1.63 2.49 15.19
C ALA A 308 -0.58 2.94 14.15
N SER A 309 0.07 1.99 13.47
CA SER A 309 1.07 2.29 12.42
C SER A 309 0.50 2.27 11.00
N SER A 310 -0.76 1.82 10.81
CA SER A 310 -1.39 1.75 9.49
C SER A 310 -1.90 3.12 9.04
N ALA A 311 -1.58 3.53 7.80
CA ALA A 311 -2.24 4.67 7.17
C ALA A 311 -3.74 4.40 6.97
N VAL A 312 -4.10 3.17 6.59
CA VAL A 312 -5.48 2.67 6.52
C VAL A 312 -5.51 1.24 7.04
N TRP A 313 -6.16 1.03 8.17
CA TRP A 313 -6.29 -0.30 8.78
C TRP A 313 -7.51 -1.05 8.24
N GLY A 314 -7.50 -1.36 6.94
CA GLY A 314 -8.56 -2.10 6.26
C GLY A 314 -8.15 -3.54 5.96
N MET A 315 -7.19 -3.76 5.06
CA MET A 315 -6.67 -5.08 4.74
C MET A 315 -6.12 -5.80 5.99
N PRO A 316 -5.24 -5.18 6.83
CA PRO A 316 -4.74 -5.84 8.04
C PRO A 316 -5.85 -6.15 9.05
N ARG A 317 -6.81 -5.23 9.21
CA ARG A 317 -8.00 -5.43 10.04
C ARG A 317 -8.79 -6.66 9.60
N SER A 318 -9.02 -6.81 8.29
CA SER A 318 -9.76 -7.96 7.76
C SER A 318 -9.06 -9.28 8.08
N ILE A 319 -7.72 -9.34 7.95
CA ILE A 319 -6.93 -10.50 8.35
C ILE A 319 -7.11 -10.80 9.85
N PHE A 320 -7.06 -9.78 10.70
CA PHE A 320 -7.23 -9.92 12.15
C PHE A 320 -8.64 -10.38 12.52
N GLU A 321 -9.69 -9.70 12.01
CA GLU A 321 -11.09 -10.00 12.34
C GLU A 321 -11.54 -11.40 11.88
N HIS A 322 -10.90 -11.96 10.84
CA HIS A 322 -11.14 -13.34 10.40
C HIS A 322 -10.26 -14.37 11.15
N GLY A 323 -9.51 -13.97 12.18
CA GLY A 323 -8.68 -14.88 12.97
C GLY A 323 -7.54 -15.50 12.18
N LEU A 324 -7.03 -14.84 11.14
CA LEU A 324 -5.98 -15.36 10.27
C LEU A 324 -4.58 -14.95 10.73
N ALA A 325 -4.47 -13.85 11.49
CA ALA A 325 -3.19 -13.32 11.94
C ALA A 325 -2.58 -14.16 13.07
N CYS A 326 -1.28 -14.43 12.98
CA CYS A 326 -0.47 -14.94 14.08
C CYS A 326 0.13 -13.80 14.92
N ARG A 327 0.28 -12.62 14.33
CA ARG A 327 0.86 -11.45 14.99
C ARG A 327 0.35 -10.15 14.38
N LEU A 328 0.17 -9.13 15.24
CA LEU A 328 0.06 -7.74 14.85
C LEU A 328 1.34 -7.01 15.27
N GLY A 329 1.72 -5.97 14.52
CA GLY A 329 2.85 -5.10 14.85
C GLY A 329 3.14 -4.08 13.76
N THR A 330 4.07 -3.19 14.04
CA THR A 330 4.59 -2.24 13.06
C THR A 330 5.31 -2.98 11.92
N PRO A 331 5.44 -2.40 10.71
CA PRO A 331 6.16 -3.04 9.61
C PRO A 331 7.56 -3.53 9.99
N GLY A 332 8.31 -2.73 10.76
CA GLY A 332 9.65 -3.11 11.22
C GLY A 332 9.65 -4.27 12.23
N GLU A 333 8.66 -4.35 13.11
CA GLU A 333 8.50 -5.50 14.03
C GLU A 333 8.15 -6.78 13.30
N LEU A 334 7.26 -6.68 12.31
CA LEU A 334 6.90 -7.82 11.44
C LEU A 334 8.10 -8.31 10.65
N ALA A 335 8.91 -7.42 10.10
CA ALA A 335 10.14 -7.76 9.39
C ALA A 335 11.14 -8.50 10.28
N ARG A 336 11.38 -8.01 11.50
CA ARG A 336 12.24 -8.68 12.49
C ARG A 336 11.70 -10.06 12.89
N HIS A 337 10.38 -10.21 12.93
CA HIS A 337 9.76 -11.50 13.24
C HIS A 337 9.93 -12.49 12.09
N VAL A 338 9.73 -12.06 10.84
CA VAL A 338 10.02 -12.86 9.63
C VAL A 338 11.49 -13.27 9.61
N ALA A 339 12.42 -12.35 9.92
CA ALA A 339 13.86 -12.61 9.93
C ALA A 339 14.24 -13.74 10.90
N LYS A 340 13.59 -13.85 12.06
CA LYS A 340 13.79 -14.95 13.01
C LYS A 340 13.37 -16.31 12.46
N ARG A 341 12.41 -16.37 11.56
CA ARG A 341 11.95 -17.60 10.93
C ARG A 341 12.88 -18.10 9.82
N VAL A 342 13.60 -17.22 9.16
CA VAL A 342 14.55 -17.57 8.09
C VAL A 342 15.98 -17.71 8.62
N GLY A 343 16.30 -17.13 9.78
CA GLY A 343 17.65 -17.15 10.40
C GLY A 343 17.91 -18.30 11.35
N GLY A 344 17.06 -19.31 11.42
CA GLY A 344 17.22 -20.46 12.33
C GLY A 344 18.42 -21.39 12.06
N HIS A 345 19.34 -21.02 11.17
CA HIS A 345 20.58 -21.71 10.87
C HIS A 345 21.74 -20.73 10.91
N GLY A 346 22.12 -20.31 12.10
CA GLY A 346 23.34 -19.58 12.42
C GLY A 346 23.92 -20.06 13.73
#